data_04ba180b701c2693009e00ebea65c92a
#
_entry.id   04ba180b701c2693009e00ebea65c92a
#
_cell.length_a   1.000
_cell.length_b   1.000
_cell.length_c   1.000
_cell.angle_alpha   90.00
_cell.angle_beta   90.00
_cell.angle_gamma   90.00
#
_symmetry.space_group_name_H-M   'P 1'
#
loop_
_entity.id
_entity.type
_entity.pdbx_description
1 polymer ?
#
loop_
_entity_poly.entity_id
_entity_poly.type
_entity_poly.pdbx_seq_one_letter_code
_entity_poly.pdbx_strand_id
1 'polypeptide(L)'
;MRAEGHGGLERFCSPGKGRGLRALQPFQVGDLLFSCPAYAYVLTVNERGNHCEYCFSRKEGLSKCGRCKQAFYCNVECQKEDWPMHKLECSPMVVFGENWNPSETVRLTARILAKQKIHPERTPSEKLLAVKEFESHLEKLDNEKKDLIQSDIAALRHFYSKHLEFPDNDSLVVLFAQVNCNGFTIEDEELSHLGSAIFPDVALMNHSCCPNVIVTYKGTLAEVRAVQEINPGEEVFTSYIDLLYPTEDRNDRLRDSYFFTCECQECTTKDKDKAKVEIRKLNDPPKAEAIRDMVRYARNVIEEFRRAKHYKSPSELLEICELSQEKMSSVFEDSNVYMLHMMYQAMGVCLYMQDWEGALRYGQKIIKPYSKHYPLYSLNVASMWLKLGRLYMGLEHKAAGEKALKKAIAIMEVAHGKDHPYISEIKQEIESH
;
A
#
# COMPACT_ATOMS: atom_id res chain seq x y z
N MET A 1 -12.70 -17.01 -28.61
CA MET A 1 -13.59 -16.38 -27.61
C MET A 1 -12.99 -15.03 -27.22
N ARG A 2 -13.73 -13.95 -27.41
CA ARG A 2 -13.34 -12.65 -26.83
C ARG A 2 -13.37 -12.82 -25.31
N ALA A 3 -12.26 -12.51 -24.64
CA ALA A 3 -12.24 -12.46 -23.19
C ALA A 3 -13.37 -11.51 -22.74
N GLU A 4 -14.21 -11.97 -21.81
CA GLU A 4 -15.23 -11.12 -21.20
C GLU A 4 -14.49 -10.05 -20.40
N GLY A 5 -14.42 -8.84 -20.97
CA GLY A 5 -13.86 -7.69 -20.28
C GLY A 5 -14.80 -7.19 -19.18
N HIS A 6 -14.41 -6.13 -18.50
CA HIS A 6 -15.26 -5.44 -17.52
C HIS A 6 -16.22 -4.51 -18.26
N GLY A 7 -17.51 -4.58 -17.95
CA GLY A 7 -18.54 -3.74 -18.57
C GLY A 7 -18.27 -2.24 -18.35
N GLY A 8 -18.40 -1.45 -19.44
CA GLY A 8 -18.19 -0.01 -19.37
C GLY A 8 -16.73 0.44 -19.38
N LEU A 9 -15.78 -0.46 -19.57
CA LEU A 9 -14.35 -0.20 -19.58
C LEU A 9 -13.68 -0.90 -20.75
N GLU A 10 -12.58 -0.32 -21.25
CA GLU A 10 -11.76 -0.97 -22.28
C GLU A 10 -10.28 -0.67 -22.08
N ARG A 11 -9.47 -1.65 -22.47
CA ARG A 11 -8.02 -1.48 -22.63
C ARG A 11 -7.77 -0.69 -23.92
N PHE A 12 -6.84 0.25 -23.88
CA PHE A 12 -6.47 1.07 -25.02
C PHE A 12 -4.99 1.44 -24.96
N CYS A 13 -4.49 2.03 -26.06
CA CYS A 13 -3.15 2.59 -26.09
C CYS A 13 -3.21 4.05 -25.66
N SER A 14 -2.66 4.35 -24.48
CA SER A 14 -2.61 5.71 -23.92
C SER A 14 -1.39 6.44 -24.46
N PRO A 15 -1.55 7.62 -25.11
CA PRO A 15 -0.41 8.34 -25.69
C PRO A 15 0.68 8.63 -24.66
N GLY A 16 1.90 8.17 -24.95
CA GLY A 16 3.07 8.38 -24.08
C GLY A 16 3.10 7.53 -22.81
N LYS A 17 2.12 6.65 -22.59
CA LYS A 17 1.99 5.85 -21.35
C LYS A 17 1.87 4.35 -21.60
N GLY A 18 1.88 3.93 -22.86
CA GLY A 18 1.69 2.54 -23.23
C GLY A 18 0.23 2.10 -23.11
N ARG A 19 -0.01 0.96 -22.49
CA ARG A 19 -1.36 0.44 -22.29
C ARG A 19 -2.05 1.19 -21.15
N GLY A 20 -3.35 1.34 -21.25
CA GLY A 20 -4.16 1.98 -20.22
C GLY A 20 -5.58 1.46 -20.22
N LEU A 21 -6.38 2.00 -19.33
CA LEU A 21 -7.79 1.70 -19.17
C LEU A 21 -8.59 2.97 -19.37
N ARG A 22 -9.69 2.92 -20.15
CA ARG A 22 -10.57 4.07 -20.30
C ARG A 22 -12.03 3.70 -20.10
N ALA A 23 -12.82 4.69 -19.72
CA ALA A 23 -14.25 4.53 -19.52
C ALA A 23 -14.99 4.56 -20.86
N LEU A 24 -16.00 3.70 -21.01
CA LEU A 24 -16.95 3.69 -22.14
C LEU A 24 -18.31 4.27 -21.75
N GLN A 25 -18.53 4.48 -20.45
CA GLN A 25 -19.76 5.02 -19.87
C GLN A 25 -19.40 5.97 -18.73
N PRO A 26 -20.35 6.83 -18.29
CA PRO A 26 -20.08 7.70 -17.15
C PRO A 26 -20.03 6.91 -15.85
N PHE A 27 -19.17 7.36 -14.92
CA PHE A 27 -19.10 6.86 -13.55
C PHE A 27 -19.21 8.07 -12.61
N GLN A 28 -20.01 7.89 -11.56
CA GLN A 28 -20.18 8.89 -10.51
C GLN A 28 -19.25 8.56 -9.33
N VAL A 29 -18.97 9.56 -8.49
CA VAL A 29 -18.20 9.38 -7.26
C VAL A 29 -18.81 8.25 -6.42
N GLY A 30 -18.01 7.29 -6.03
CA GLY A 30 -18.42 6.11 -5.25
C GLY A 30 -18.83 4.90 -6.09
N ASP A 31 -18.99 5.05 -7.39
CA ASP A 31 -19.35 3.92 -8.25
C ASP A 31 -18.21 2.90 -8.32
N LEU A 32 -18.58 1.63 -8.28
CA LEU A 32 -17.66 0.54 -8.52
C LEU A 32 -17.42 0.39 -10.03
N LEU A 33 -16.18 0.58 -10.48
CA LEU A 33 -15.81 0.37 -11.88
C LEU A 33 -15.64 -1.11 -12.18
N PHE A 34 -14.85 -1.80 -11.36
CA PHE A 34 -14.64 -3.24 -11.48
C PHE A 34 -14.00 -3.78 -10.21
N SER A 35 -14.04 -5.11 -10.09
CA SER A 35 -13.32 -5.84 -9.07
C SER A 35 -12.38 -6.86 -9.74
N CYS A 36 -11.33 -7.24 -9.03
CA CYS A 36 -10.32 -8.18 -9.54
C CYS A 36 -9.89 -9.10 -8.40
N PRO A 37 -10.10 -10.42 -8.50
CA PRO A 37 -9.55 -11.33 -7.51
C PRO A 37 -8.03 -11.37 -7.65
N ALA A 38 -7.33 -11.63 -6.55
CA ALA A 38 -5.88 -11.77 -6.60
C ALA A 38 -5.50 -12.97 -7.48
N TYR A 39 -4.58 -12.75 -8.41
CA TYR A 39 -3.98 -13.85 -9.19
C TYR A 39 -3.11 -14.71 -8.29
N ALA A 40 -2.31 -14.06 -7.45
CA ALA A 40 -1.48 -14.69 -6.43
C ALA A 40 -1.36 -13.70 -5.28
N TYR A 41 -1.25 -14.21 -4.06
CA TYR A 41 -1.16 -13.38 -2.87
C TYR A 41 -0.49 -14.13 -1.74
N VAL A 42 -0.02 -13.39 -0.73
CA VAL A 42 0.65 -13.93 0.43
C VAL A 42 0.33 -13.06 1.65
N LEU A 43 -0.06 -13.69 2.76
CA LEU A 43 -0.24 -13.00 4.03
C LEU A 43 1.14 -12.68 4.62
N THR A 44 1.34 -11.45 5.11
CA THR A 44 2.59 -11.09 5.79
C THR A 44 2.80 -11.93 7.03
N VAL A 45 4.04 -12.30 7.31
CA VAL A 45 4.41 -13.19 8.41
C VAL A 45 3.93 -12.64 9.76
N ASN A 46 3.99 -11.32 9.94
CA ASN A 46 3.61 -10.67 11.21
C ASN A 46 2.10 -10.75 11.52
N GLU A 47 1.27 -11.03 10.52
CA GLU A 47 -0.18 -11.15 10.70
C GLU A 47 -0.66 -12.62 10.85
N ARG A 48 0.25 -13.57 10.86
CA ARG A 48 -0.08 -14.97 11.11
C ARG A 48 -0.71 -15.13 12.49
N GLY A 49 -1.83 -15.82 12.53
CA GLY A 49 -2.62 -16.00 13.74
C GLY A 49 -3.72 -14.96 13.93
N ASN A 50 -3.62 -13.81 13.29
CA ASN A 50 -4.62 -12.75 13.34
C ASN A 50 -5.57 -12.76 12.14
N HIS A 51 -5.08 -13.22 10.98
CA HIS A 51 -5.84 -13.30 9.74
C HIS A 51 -5.73 -14.68 9.13
N CYS A 52 -6.80 -15.13 8.49
CA CYS A 52 -6.80 -16.38 7.73
C CYS A 52 -5.84 -16.28 6.55
N GLU A 53 -4.95 -17.26 6.39
CA GLU A 53 -3.99 -17.31 5.26
C GLU A 53 -4.66 -17.31 3.89
N TYR A 54 -5.90 -17.86 3.82
CA TYR A 54 -6.62 -18.00 2.55
C TYR A 54 -7.49 -16.78 2.23
N CYS A 55 -8.40 -16.41 3.13
CA CYS A 55 -9.39 -15.37 2.83
C CYS A 55 -9.07 -13.99 3.45
N PHE A 56 -8.02 -13.90 4.26
CA PHE A 56 -7.59 -12.67 4.95
C PHE A 56 -8.59 -12.14 5.99
N SER A 57 -9.64 -12.89 6.33
CA SER A 57 -10.56 -12.51 7.41
C SER A 57 -9.82 -12.41 8.74
N ARG A 58 -10.06 -11.32 9.46
CA ARG A 58 -9.55 -11.11 10.82
C ARG A 58 -10.53 -11.74 11.80
N LYS A 59 -10.08 -12.78 12.49
CA LYS A 59 -10.89 -13.51 13.47
C LYS A 59 -10.05 -13.98 14.64
N GLU A 60 -10.70 -14.11 15.80
CA GLU A 60 -10.14 -14.83 16.92
C GLU A 60 -10.40 -16.32 16.75
N GLY A 61 -9.55 -17.15 17.34
CA GLY A 61 -9.74 -18.60 17.33
C GLY A 61 -9.53 -19.29 16.01
N LEU A 62 -8.65 -18.76 15.16
CA LEU A 62 -8.26 -19.40 13.91
C LEU A 62 -7.59 -20.75 14.17
N SER A 63 -7.88 -21.73 13.31
CA SER A 63 -7.30 -23.09 13.40
C SER A 63 -5.94 -23.13 12.70
N LYS A 64 -4.93 -23.63 13.37
CA LYS A 64 -3.58 -23.72 12.79
C LYS A 64 -3.37 -25.01 12.02
N CYS A 65 -2.48 -24.96 11.02
CA CYS A 65 -2.00 -26.15 10.34
C CYS A 65 -1.33 -27.10 11.34
N GLY A 66 -1.80 -28.35 11.41
CA GLY A 66 -1.28 -29.33 12.35
C GLY A 66 0.18 -29.71 12.11
N ARG A 67 0.69 -29.54 10.90
CA ARG A 67 2.05 -29.92 10.51
C ARG A 67 3.07 -28.83 10.82
N CYS A 68 2.90 -27.63 10.26
CA CYS A 68 3.85 -26.54 10.45
C CYS A 68 3.55 -25.65 11.65
N LYS A 69 2.28 -25.59 12.07
CA LYS A 69 1.78 -24.75 13.18
C LYS A 69 2.04 -23.24 12.97
N GLN A 70 2.29 -22.82 11.73
CA GLN A 70 2.63 -21.45 11.37
C GLN A 70 1.57 -20.79 10.46
N ALA A 71 0.63 -21.56 9.92
CA ALA A 71 -0.44 -21.06 9.06
C ALA A 71 -1.78 -21.26 9.76
N PHE A 72 -2.64 -20.23 9.71
CA PHE A 72 -3.91 -20.20 10.43
C PHE A 72 -5.07 -19.95 9.48
N TYR A 73 -6.19 -20.63 9.71
CA TYR A 73 -7.33 -20.64 8.81
C TYR A 73 -8.66 -20.52 9.56
N CYS A 74 -9.68 -19.97 8.89
CA CYS A 74 -11.04 -19.90 9.45
C CYS A 74 -11.58 -21.27 9.80
N ASN A 75 -11.38 -22.25 8.92
CA ASN A 75 -11.93 -23.60 8.99
C ASN A 75 -11.16 -24.55 8.07
N VAL A 76 -11.61 -25.80 8.00
CA VAL A 76 -10.99 -26.83 7.14
C VAL A 76 -11.11 -26.47 5.65
N GLU A 77 -12.17 -25.81 5.25
CA GLU A 77 -12.38 -25.43 3.85
C GLU A 77 -11.34 -24.40 3.39
N CYS A 78 -11.10 -23.36 4.17
CA CYS A 78 -10.04 -22.38 3.87
C CYS A 78 -8.67 -23.06 3.81
N GLN A 79 -8.40 -23.98 4.72
CA GLN A 79 -7.14 -24.73 4.75
C GLN A 79 -6.96 -25.58 3.49
N LYS A 80 -7.99 -26.30 3.08
CA LYS A 80 -7.96 -27.11 1.86
C LYS A 80 -7.78 -26.26 0.60
N GLU A 81 -8.50 -25.15 0.51
CA GLU A 81 -8.39 -24.25 -0.64
C GLU A 81 -7.02 -23.61 -0.76
N ASP A 82 -6.36 -23.33 0.36
CA ASP A 82 -5.01 -22.74 0.39
C ASP A 82 -3.90 -23.76 0.16
N TRP A 83 -4.16 -25.04 0.32
CA TRP A 83 -3.13 -26.08 0.28
C TRP A 83 -2.24 -26.05 -0.97
N PRO A 84 -2.78 -25.85 -2.20
CA PRO A 84 -1.93 -25.77 -3.39
C PRO A 84 -0.80 -24.73 -3.29
N MET A 85 -1.03 -23.67 -2.50
CA MET A 85 -0.03 -22.63 -2.23
C MET A 85 0.73 -22.88 -0.92
N HIS A 86 0.01 -23.23 0.14
CA HIS A 86 0.63 -23.48 1.46
C HIS A 86 1.66 -24.61 1.41
N LYS A 87 1.45 -25.65 0.60
CA LYS A 87 2.39 -26.76 0.47
C LYS A 87 3.78 -26.33 0.05
N LEU A 88 3.92 -25.17 -0.62
CA LEU A 88 5.22 -24.62 -1.01
C LEU A 88 6.07 -24.24 0.21
N GLU A 89 5.43 -23.92 1.32
CA GLU A 89 6.06 -23.38 2.54
C GLU A 89 5.95 -24.28 3.76
N CYS A 90 4.95 -25.16 3.82
CA CYS A 90 4.63 -25.95 5.02
C CYS A 90 5.84 -26.79 5.48
N SER A 91 6.33 -27.68 4.63
CA SER A 91 7.46 -28.54 4.93
C SER A 91 8.78 -27.74 5.06
N PRO A 92 9.08 -26.79 4.15
CA PRO A 92 10.26 -25.94 4.32
C PRO A 92 10.33 -25.18 5.64
N MET A 93 9.21 -24.64 6.12
CA MET A 93 9.18 -23.95 7.43
C MET A 93 9.57 -24.86 8.57
N VAL A 94 9.15 -26.14 8.53
CA VAL A 94 9.53 -27.14 9.54
C VAL A 94 11.01 -27.46 9.42
N VAL A 95 11.51 -27.68 8.21
CA VAL A 95 12.91 -28.09 7.96
C VAL A 95 13.89 -26.97 8.29
N PHE A 96 13.63 -25.75 7.81
CA PHE A 96 14.52 -24.61 8.05
C PHE A 96 14.36 -24.02 9.46
N GLY A 97 13.19 -24.18 10.08
CA GLY A 97 12.91 -23.59 11.39
C GLY A 97 13.12 -22.08 11.40
N GLU A 98 13.95 -21.59 12.33
CA GLU A 98 14.24 -20.16 12.45
C GLU A 98 15.00 -19.58 11.25
N ASN A 99 15.63 -20.43 10.44
CA ASN A 99 16.35 -20.01 9.25
C ASN A 99 15.44 -19.84 8.01
N TRP A 100 14.15 -20.10 8.15
CA TRP A 100 13.19 -19.85 7.10
C TRP A 100 12.82 -18.36 7.10
N ASN A 101 13.41 -17.61 6.16
CA ASN A 101 13.29 -16.17 6.13
C ASN A 101 13.21 -15.57 4.70
N PRO A 102 12.48 -16.21 3.76
CA PRO A 102 12.32 -15.60 2.44
C PRO A 102 11.57 -14.27 2.56
N SER A 103 11.97 -13.30 1.73
CA SER A 103 11.25 -12.02 1.66
C SER A 103 9.83 -12.23 1.13
N GLU A 104 8.95 -11.27 1.39
CA GLU A 104 7.57 -11.33 0.90
C GLU A 104 7.51 -11.36 -0.62
N THR A 105 8.40 -10.63 -1.30
CA THR A 105 8.52 -10.66 -2.77
C THR A 105 8.90 -12.06 -3.28
N VAL A 106 9.84 -12.72 -2.65
CA VAL A 106 10.23 -14.11 -2.99
C VAL A 106 9.06 -15.06 -2.77
N ARG A 107 8.35 -14.93 -1.66
CA ARG A 107 7.16 -15.75 -1.35
C ARG A 107 6.06 -15.55 -2.40
N LEU A 108 5.79 -14.31 -2.77
CA LEU A 108 4.79 -13.99 -3.80
C LEU A 108 5.19 -14.57 -5.16
N THR A 109 6.45 -14.42 -5.55
CA THR A 109 6.97 -14.94 -6.82
C THR A 109 6.86 -16.45 -6.90
N ALA A 110 7.14 -17.16 -5.79
CA ALA A 110 6.94 -18.61 -5.71
C ALA A 110 5.48 -19.00 -6.01
N ARG A 111 4.54 -18.25 -5.46
CA ARG A 111 3.11 -18.49 -5.67
C ARG A 111 2.66 -18.17 -7.10
N ILE A 112 3.27 -17.18 -7.73
CA ILE A 112 3.02 -16.88 -9.15
C ILE A 112 3.46 -18.06 -10.02
N LEU A 113 4.66 -18.59 -9.80
CA LEU A 113 5.17 -19.75 -10.52
C LEU A 113 4.26 -20.97 -10.35
N ALA A 114 3.83 -21.24 -9.12
CA ALA A 114 2.89 -22.33 -8.84
C ALA A 114 1.56 -22.12 -9.54
N LYS A 115 1.03 -20.90 -9.53
CA LYS A 115 -0.23 -20.55 -10.19
C LYS A 115 -0.14 -20.74 -11.70
N GLN A 116 0.94 -20.32 -12.32
CA GLN A 116 1.16 -20.49 -13.77
C GLN A 116 1.19 -21.96 -14.17
N LYS A 117 1.71 -22.82 -13.31
CA LYS A 117 1.74 -24.26 -13.56
C LYS A 117 0.36 -24.90 -13.43
N ILE A 118 -0.40 -24.51 -12.38
CA ILE A 118 -1.75 -25.05 -12.12
C ILE A 118 -2.76 -24.52 -13.13
N HIS A 119 -2.67 -23.22 -13.45
CA HIS A 119 -3.57 -22.53 -14.37
C HIS A 119 -2.77 -21.81 -15.46
N PRO A 120 -2.30 -22.56 -16.48
CA PRO A 120 -1.52 -21.96 -17.59
C PRO A 120 -2.37 -21.07 -18.50
N GLU A 121 -3.69 -21.19 -18.43
CA GLU A 121 -4.63 -20.40 -19.21
C GLU A 121 -4.98 -19.09 -18.50
N ARG A 122 -5.63 -18.19 -19.25
CA ARG A 122 -6.09 -16.90 -18.71
C ARG A 122 -7.10 -17.12 -17.57
N THR A 123 -6.85 -16.46 -16.44
CA THR A 123 -7.68 -16.57 -15.24
C THR A 123 -8.71 -15.43 -15.15
N PRO A 124 -9.72 -15.51 -14.23
CA PRO A 124 -10.65 -14.40 -14.00
C PRO A 124 -10.00 -13.09 -13.56
N SER A 125 -8.76 -13.13 -13.07
CA SER A 125 -7.97 -11.94 -12.69
C SER A 125 -7.39 -11.22 -13.91
N GLU A 126 -7.39 -11.86 -15.06
CA GLU A 126 -6.70 -11.44 -16.29
C GLU A 126 -7.67 -11.17 -17.44
N LYS A 127 -8.77 -10.48 -17.16
CA LYS A 127 -9.76 -10.17 -18.20
C LYS A 127 -9.26 -9.16 -19.24
N LEU A 128 -8.43 -8.22 -18.81
CA LEU A 128 -7.88 -7.16 -19.66
C LEU A 128 -6.38 -7.25 -19.85
N LEU A 129 -5.65 -7.76 -18.87
CA LEU A 129 -4.20 -7.86 -18.90
C LEU A 129 -3.75 -9.19 -18.30
N ALA A 130 -2.93 -9.93 -19.01
CA ALA A 130 -2.34 -11.16 -18.50
C ALA A 130 -1.02 -10.86 -17.78
N VAL A 131 -0.67 -11.70 -16.79
CA VAL A 131 0.58 -11.57 -16.01
C VAL A 131 1.80 -11.55 -16.93
N LYS A 132 1.84 -12.40 -17.96
CA LYS A 132 2.95 -12.44 -18.92
C LYS A 132 3.10 -11.17 -19.76
N GLU A 133 2.08 -10.31 -19.82
CA GLU A 133 2.11 -9.02 -20.50
C GLU A 133 2.65 -7.88 -19.62
N PHE A 134 2.92 -8.13 -18.34
CA PHE A 134 3.38 -7.09 -17.41
C PHE A 134 4.67 -6.44 -17.90
N GLU A 135 4.73 -5.12 -17.75
CA GLU A 135 5.97 -4.38 -17.94
C GLU A 135 7.02 -4.81 -16.93
N SER A 136 8.23 -5.01 -17.41
CA SER A 136 9.38 -5.35 -16.57
C SER A 136 10.37 -4.20 -16.44
N HIS A 137 10.39 -3.29 -17.41
CA HIS A 137 11.40 -2.22 -17.54
C HIS A 137 12.83 -2.75 -17.43
N LEU A 138 13.04 -3.97 -17.90
CA LEU A 138 14.30 -4.72 -17.76
C LEU A 138 15.50 -3.94 -18.27
N GLU A 139 15.35 -3.26 -19.42
CA GLU A 139 16.40 -2.46 -20.04
C GLU A 139 16.78 -1.21 -19.25
N LYS A 140 15.95 -0.80 -18.31
CA LYS A 140 16.17 0.41 -17.47
C LYS A 140 16.75 0.12 -16.09
N LEU A 141 16.93 -1.16 -15.76
CA LEU A 141 17.46 -1.56 -14.46
C LEU A 141 18.95 -1.24 -14.35
N ASP A 142 19.35 -0.58 -13.25
CA ASP A 142 20.75 -0.37 -12.93
C ASP A 142 21.36 -1.63 -12.30
N ASN A 143 22.68 -1.61 -12.05
CA ASN A 143 23.39 -2.76 -11.49
C ASN A 143 22.90 -3.12 -10.08
N GLU A 144 22.57 -2.12 -9.26
CA GLU A 144 22.06 -2.34 -7.90
C GLU A 144 20.74 -3.11 -7.92
N LYS A 145 19.80 -2.71 -8.78
CA LYS A 145 18.51 -3.39 -8.93
C LYS A 145 18.68 -4.80 -9.49
N LYS A 146 19.58 -4.99 -10.46
CA LYS A 146 19.90 -6.31 -11.01
C LYS A 146 20.50 -7.24 -9.95
N ASP A 147 21.37 -6.72 -9.09
CA ASP A 147 21.98 -7.50 -8.00
C ASP A 147 20.95 -7.90 -6.95
N LEU A 148 20.00 -7.03 -6.62
CA LEU A 148 18.89 -7.34 -5.72
C LEU A 148 18.02 -8.46 -6.29
N ILE A 149 17.73 -8.43 -7.59
CA ILE A 149 16.99 -9.51 -8.26
C ILE A 149 17.77 -10.83 -8.21
N GLN A 150 19.07 -10.83 -8.46
CA GLN A 150 19.86 -12.04 -8.36
C GLN A 150 19.88 -12.62 -6.95
N SER A 151 19.91 -11.76 -5.94
CA SER A 151 19.79 -12.18 -4.54
C SER A 151 18.42 -12.83 -4.27
N ASP A 152 17.34 -12.27 -4.78
CA ASP A 152 16.00 -12.83 -4.67
C ASP A 152 15.87 -14.17 -5.40
N ILE A 153 16.48 -14.32 -6.58
CA ILE A 153 16.50 -15.59 -7.31
C ILE A 153 17.23 -16.66 -6.49
N ALA A 154 18.37 -16.32 -5.88
CA ALA A 154 19.09 -17.24 -5.02
C ALA A 154 18.26 -17.70 -3.83
N ALA A 155 17.54 -16.77 -3.18
CA ALA A 155 16.64 -17.08 -2.08
C ALA A 155 15.46 -17.97 -2.52
N LEU A 156 14.89 -17.69 -3.69
CA LEU A 156 13.81 -18.49 -4.26
C LEU A 156 14.27 -19.94 -4.46
N ARG A 157 15.42 -20.14 -5.06
CA ARG A 157 15.99 -21.49 -5.27
C ARG A 157 16.29 -22.18 -3.95
N HIS A 158 16.81 -21.44 -2.96
CA HIS A 158 17.17 -21.98 -1.66
C HIS A 158 15.95 -22.49 -0.88
N PHE A 159 14.87 -21.72 -0.81
CA PHE A 159 13.71 -22.04 0.03
C PHE A 159 12.64 -22.87 -0.68
N TYR A 160 12.54 -22.84 -2.01
CA TYR A 160 11.39 -23.39 -2.73
C TYR A 160 11.73 -24.51 -3.71
N SER A 161 12.98 -24.96 -3.77
CA SER A 161 13.43 -25.99 -4.73
C SER A 161 12.72 -27.34 -4.57
N LYS A 162 12.21 -27.64 -3.37
CA LYS A 162 11.54 -28.92 -3.11
C LYS A 162 10.22 -29.07 -3.87
N HIS A 163 9.47 -27.99 -4.03
CA HIS A 163 8.11 -28.03 -4.55
C HIS A 163 7.89 -27.26 -5.86
N LEU A 164 8.91 -26.59 -6.38
CA LEU A 164 8.83 -25.81 -7.60
C LEU A 164 9.91 -26.24 -8.60
N GLU A 165 9.51 -26.27 -9.86
CA GLU A 165 10.42 -26.30 -10.99
C GLU A 165 10.62 -24.87 -11.46
N PHE A 166 11.87 -24.46 -11.62
CA PHE A 166 12.18 -23.08 -11.98
C PHE A 166 12.48 -22.95 -13.47
N PRO A 167 11.99 -21.88 -14.11
CA PRO A 167 12.49 -21.51 -15.42
C PRO A 167 13.96 -21.10 -15.34
N ASP A 168 14.58 -20.80 -16.48
CA ASP A 168 15.95 -20.34 -16.52
C ASP A 168 16.14 -19.00 -15.78
N ASN A 169 17.38 -18.63 -15.53
CA ASN A 169 17.71 -17.41 -14.79
C ASN A 169 17.15 -16.15 -15.47
N ASP A 170 17.26 -16.06 -16.78
CA ASP A 170 16.77 -14.88 -17.52
C ASP A 170 15.27 -14.71 -17.40
N SER A 171 14.51 -15.80 -17.44
CA SER A 171 13.05 -15.78 -17.22
C SER A 171 12.69 -15.36 -15.80
N LEU A 172 13.47 -15.80 -14.82
CA LEU A 172 13.26 -15.39 -13.41
C LEU A 172 13.58 -13.90 -13.20
N VAL A 173 14.60 -13.38 -13.87
CA VAL A 173 14.92 -11.95 -13.83
C VAL A 173 13.75 -11.12 -14.34
N VAL A 174 13.18 -11.51 -15.47
CA VAL A 174 11.98 -10.86 -16.03
C VAL A 174 10.83 -10.91 -15.04
N LEU A 175 10.56 -12.07 -14.47
CA LEU A 175 9.44 -12.26 -13.54
C LEU A 175 9.60 -11.38 -12.27
N PHE A 176 10.78 -11.35 -11.66
CA PHE A 176 11.01 -10.48 -10.50
C PHE A 176 10.89 -9.00 -10.86
N ALA A 177 11.38 -8.60 -12.02
CA ALA A 177 11.21 -7.23 -12.51
C ALA A 177 9.73 -6.87 -12.70
N GLN A 178 8.93 -7.79 -13.26
CA GLN A 178 7.48 -7.62 -13.41
C GLN A 178 6.78 -7.50 -12.05
N VAL A 179 7.13 -8.33 -11.09
CA VAL A 179 6.56 -8.28 -9.74
C VAL A 179 6.90 -6.96 -9.05
N ASN A 180 8.13 -6.49 -9.16
CA ASN A 180 8.56 -5.22 -8.57
C ASN A 180 7.80 -4.02 -9.13
N CYS A 181 7.39 -4.05 -10.39
CA CYS A 181 6.64 -2.96 -11.04
C CYS A 181 5.12 -3.07 -10.87
N ASN A 182 4.58 -4.27 -10.66
CA ASN A 182 3.14 -4.52 -10.73
C ASN A 182 2.55 -5.14 -9.46
N GLY A 183 3.35 -5.32 -8.42
CA GLY A 183 2.88 -5.86 -7.15
C GLY A 183 2.06 -4.84 -6.37
N PHE A 184 1.10 -5.34 -5.59
CA PHE A 184 0.23 -4.53 -4.73
C PHE A 184 0.43 -4.93 -3.27
N THR A 185 0.33 -3.95 -2.39
CA THR A 185 0.25 -4.18 -0.95
C THR A 185 -1.21 -4.19 -0.55
N ILE A 186 -1.68 -5.28 0.05
CA ILE A 186 -3.01 -5.33 0.66
C ILE A 186 -2.89 -4.74 2.06
N GLU A 187 -3.73 -3.75 2.36
CA GLU A 187 -3.74 -3.04 3.63
C GLU A 187 -5.13 -3.10 4.26
N ASP A 188 -5.18 -3.03 5.59
CA ASP A 188 -6.45 -2.97 6.33
C ASP A 188 -6.99 -1.53 6.39
N GLU A 189 -8.05 -1.32 7.17
CA GLU A 189 -8.72 -0.02 7.31
C GLU A 189 -7.85 1.08 7.94
N GLU A 190 -6.82 0.70 8.68
CA GLU A 190 -5.85 1.63 9.26
C GLU A 190 -4.57 1.76 8.42
N LEU A 191 -4.57 1.19 7.22
CA LEU A 191 -3.43 1.10 6.30
C LEU A 191 -2.26 0.28 6.86
N SER A 192 -2.56 -0.68 7.73
CA SER A 192 -1.58 -1.66 8.18
C SER A 192 -1.36 -2.71 7.10
N HIS A 193 -0.11 -3.11 6.93
CA HIS A 193 0.29 -4.10 5.92
C HIS A 193 -0.26 -5.49 6.26
N LEU A 194 -1.06 -6.05 5.37
CA LEU A 194 -1.58 -7.42 5.51
C LEU A 194 -0.84 -8.42 4.63
N GLY A 195 -0.42 -7.99 3.46
CA GLY A 195 0.24 -8.90 2.54
C GLY A 195 0.53 -8.27 1.20
N SER A 196 1.01 -9.08 0.28
CA SER A 196 1.34 -8.66 -1.08
C SER A 196 0.58 -9.53 -2.09
N ALA A 197 0.21 -8.95 -3.22
CA ALA A 197 -0.60 -9.62 -4.22
C ALA A 197 -0.36 -9.08 -5.62
N ILE A 198 -0.82 -9.86 -6.59
CA ILE A 198 -0.87 -9.49 -8.00
C ILE A 198 -2.34 -9.39 -8.41
N PHE A 199 -2.71 -8.23 -8.96
CA PHE A 199 -4.04 -7.96 -9.52
C PHE A 199 -3.88 -7.49 -10.96
N PRO A 200 -3.82 -8.40 -11.95
CA PRO A 200 -3.46 -8.04 -13.32
C PRO A 200 -4.29 -6.93 -13.93
N ASP A 201 -5.61 -7.00 -13.82
CA ASP A 201 -6.49 -5.97 -14.40
C ASP A 201 -6.33 -4.61 -13.72
N VAL A 202 -6.03 -4.60 -12.41
CA VAL A 202 -5.74 -3.36 -11.67
C VAL A 202 -4.41 -2.76 -12.13
N ALA A 203 -3.42 -3.60 -12.40
CA ALA A 203 -2.09 -3.19 -12.87
C ALA A 203 -2.11 -2.53 -14.26
N LEU A 204 -3.19 -2.71 -15.03
CA LEU A 204 -3.35 -2.07 -16.32
C LEU A 204 -3.48 -0.54 -16.23
N MET A 205 -4.04 -0.03 -15.13
CA MET A 205 -4.27 1.40 -14.95
C MET A 205 -2.96 2.18 -14.83
N ASN A 206 -2.90 3.32 -15.51
CA ASN A 206 -1.79 4.24 -15.40
C ASN A 206 -1.90 5.10 -14.13
N HIS A 207 -0.80 5.76 -13.80
CA HIS A 207 -0.68 6.64 -12.66
C HIS A 207 -1.06 8.08 -13.00
N SER A 208 -1.72 8.76 -12.06
CA SER A 208 -1.80 10.22 -12.00
C SER A 208 -1.72 10.64 -10.53
N CYS A 209 -1.08 11.77 -10.27
CA CYS A 209 -1.12 12.39 -8.93
C CYS A 209 -2.46 13.08 -8.65
N CYS A 210 -3.35 13.14 -9.67
CA CYS A 210 -4.76 13.55 -9.55
C CYS A 210 -5.65 12.36 -9.94
N PRO A 211 -5.62 11.23 -9.22
CA PRO A 211 -6.31 10.02 -9.64
C PRO A 211 -7.82 10.20 -9.62
N ASN A 212 -8.51 9.54 -10.53
CA ASN A 212 -9.98 9.53 -10.54
C ASN A 212 -10.57 8.24 -9.97
N VAL A 213 -9.73 7.28 -9.61
CA VAL A 213 -10.17 6.08 -8.89
C VAL A 213 -9.28 5.79 -7.69
N ILE A 214 -9.80 4.93 -6.82
CA ILE A 214 -9.08 4.40 -5.65
C ILE A 214 -9.25 2.89 -5.62
N VAL A 215 -8.21 2.19 -5.15
CA VAL A 215 -8.21 0.74 -4.99
C VAL A 215 -8.34 0.41 -3.51
N THR A 216 -9.33 -0.39 -3.18
CA THR A 216 -9.54 -0.91 -1.82
C THR A 216 -9.67 -2.43 -1.88
N TYR A 217 -9.61 -3.08 -0.73
CA TYR A 217 -9.58 -4.54 -0.66
C TYR A 217 -10.68 -5.08 0.24
N LYS A 218 -11.32 -6.12 -0.24
CA LYS A 218 -12.27 -6.93 0.53
C LYS A 218 -11.68 -8.34 0.60
N GLY A 219 -10.96 -8.64 1.68
CA GLY A 219 -10.13 -9.83 1.74
C GLY A 219 -9.04 -9.79 0.68
N THR A 220 -9.04 -10.77 -0.22
CA THR A 220 -8.08 -10.87 -1.33
C THR A 220 -8.66 -10.38 -2.67
N LEU A 221 -9.81 -9.72 -2.63
CA LEU A 221 -10.46 -9.10 -3.80
C LEU A 221 -10.14 -7.61 -3.82
N ALA A 222 -9.58 -7.11 -4.93
CA ALA A 222 -9.42 -5.67 -5.15
C ALA A 222 -10.70 -5.10 -5.75
N GLU A 223 -11.09 -3.91 -5.27
CA GLU A 223 -12.22 -3.16 -5.78
C GLU A 223 -11.76 -1.77 -6.18
N VAL A 224 -12.16 -1.34 -7.38
CA VAL A 224 -11.77 -0.03 -7.94
C VAL A 224 -13.01 0.85 -8.02
N ARG A 225 -13.00 1.98 -7.29
CA ARG A 225 -14.14 2.92 -7.23
C ARG A 225 -13.72 4.32 -7.66
N ALA A 226 -14.67 5.03 -8.28
CA ALA A 226 -14.46 6.41 -8.69
C ALA A 226 -14.41 7.33 -7.46
N VAL A 227 -13.42 8.23 -7.44
CA VAL A 227 -13.31 9.32 -6.47
C VAL A 227 -13.49 10.70 -7.12
N GLN A 228 -13.64 10.71 -8.44
CA GLN A 228 -14.05 11.84 -9.24
C GLN A 228 -15.05 11.35 -10.28
N GLU A 229 -15.85 12.24 -10.82
CA GLU A 229 -16.72 11.94 -11.96
C GLU A 229 -15.86 11.57 -13.18
N ILE A 230 -16.19 10.48 -13.86
CA ILE A 230 -15.48 10.00 -15.05
C ILE A 230 -16.46 10.00 -16.23
N ASN A 231 -16.09 10.70 -17.31
CA ASN A 231 -16.90 10.76 -18.52
C ASN A 231 -16.46 9.70 -19.53
N PRO A 232 -17.37 9.27 -20.45
CA PRO A 232 -17.00 8.34 -21.51
C PRO A 232 -15.80 8.85 -22.32
N GLY A 233 -14.85 7.99 -22.60
CA GLY A 233 -13.61 8.30 -23.32
C GLY A 233 -12.46 8.75 -22.43
N GLU A 234 -12.72 9.10 -21.17
CA GLU A 234 -11.65 9.49 -20.25
C GLU A 234 -10.85 8.28 -19.76
N GLU A 235 -9.54 8.48 -19.60
CA GLU A 235 -8.66 7.46 -19.03
C GLU A 235 -8.92 7.33 -17.53
N VAL A 236 -8.83 6.09 -17.02
CA VAL A 236 -8.94 5.76 -15.62
C VAL A 236 -7.54 5.72 -15.01
N PHE A 237 -7.30 6.59 -14.03
CA PHE A 237 -6.00 6.73 -13.36
C PHE A 237 -6.11 6.40 -11.88
N THR A 238 -5.19 5.57 -11.41
CA THR A 238 -4.94 5.35 -9.98
C THR A 238 -3.67 6.08 -9.56
N SER A 239 -3.34 6.06 -8.27
CA SER A 239 -2.02 6.51 -7.81
C SER A 239 -1.15 5.31 -7.42
N TYR A 240 0.11 5.32 -7.85
CA TYR A 240 1.11 4.30 -7.50
C TYR A 240 1.88 4.65 -6.22
N ILE A 241 1.75 5.89 -5.75
CA ILE A 241 2.59 6.45 -4.70
C ILE A 241 1.76 7.20 -3.65
N ASP A 242 2.38 7.51 -2.53
CA ASP A 242 1.82 8.41 -1.53
C ASP A 242 1.78 9.85 -2.08
N LEU A 243 0.62 10.48 -2.00
CA LEU A 243 0.39 11.82 -2.57
C LEU A 243 0.65 12.96 -1.58
N LEU A 244 1.18 12.68 -0.40
CA LEU A 244 1.49 13.70 0.60
C LEU A 244 2.58 14.67 0.12
N TYR A 245 3.59 14.16 -0.58
CA TYR A 245 4.84 14.84 -0.85
C TYR A 245 4.76 15.83 -2.00
N PRO A 246 5.71 16.80 -2.06
CA PRO A 246 5.80 17.75 -3.17
C PRO A 246 6.12 17.05 -4.49
N THR A 247 5.95 17.78 -5.59
CA THR A 247 6.13 17.27 -6.95
C THR A 247 7.49 16.60 -7.17
N GLU A 248 8.57 17.21 -6.69
CA GLU A 248 9.93 16.66 -6.86
C GLU A 248 10.06 15.28 -6.20
N ASP A 249 9.61 15.15 -4.95
CA ASP A 249 9.68 13.91 -4.19
C ASP A 249 8.83 12.81 -4.83
N ARG A 250 7.62 13.15 -5.28
CA ARG A 250 6.74 12.21 -5.97
C ARG A 250 7.39 11.67 -7.24
N ASN A 251 7.96 12.55 -8.05
CA ASN A 251 8.57 12.13 -9.30
C ASN A 251 9.90 11.40 -9.12
N ASP A 252 10.67 11.72 -8.07
CA ASP A 252 11.83 10.92 -7.70
C ASP A 252 11.43 9.48 -7.41
N ARG A 253 10.34 9.29 -6.68
CA ARG A 253 9.80 7.95 -6.38
C ARG A 253 9.32 7.23 -7.65
N LEU A 254 8.59 7.94 -8.51
CA LEU A 254 8.08 7.38 -9.76
C LEU A 254 9.22 6.98 -10.71
N ARG A 255 10.26 7.81 -10.83
CA ARG A 255 11.42 7.49 -11.65
C ARG A 255 12.20 6.30 -11.11
N ASP A 256 12.39 6.25 -9.80
CA ASP A 256 13.15 5.15 -9.18
C ASP A 256 12.41 3.81 -9.27
N SER A 257 11.11 3.78 -8.99
CA SER A 257 10.35 2.53 -8.89
C SER A 257 9.62 2.14 -10.15
N TYR A 258 9.21 3.12 -10.99
CA TYR A 258 8.33 2.89 -12.14
C TYR A 258 8.89 3.45 -13.45
N PHE A 259 10.04 4.09 -13.43
CA PHE A 259 10.82 4.51 -14.60
C PHE A 259 10.12 5.53 -15.51
N PHE A 260 9.33 6.42 -14.93
CA PHE A 260 8.70 7.52 -15.67
C PHE A 260 8.53 8.76 -14.80
N THR A 261 8.28 9.90 -15.45
CA THR A 261 7.95 11.18 -14.81
C THR A 261 6.47 11.48 -15.08
N CYS A 262 5.74 11.86 -14.02
CA CYS A 262 4.33 12.22 -14.15
C CYS A 262 4.19 13.66 -14.69
N GLU A 263 3.29 13.84 -15.65
CA GLU A 263 2.97 15.13 -16.26
C GLU A 263 1.52 15.54 -16.03
N CYS A 264 0.90 15.06 -14.95
CA CYS A 264 -0.46 15.43 -14.60
C CYS A 264 -0.57 16.91 -14.23
N GLN A 265 -1.80 17.40 -14.07
CA GLN A 265 -2.05 18.78 -13.71
C GLN A 265 -1.28 19.22 -12.46
N GLU A 266 -1.33 18.43 -11.38
CA GLU A 266 -0.61 18.75 -10.14
C GLU A 266 0.92 18.82 -10.34
N CYS A 267 1.49 17.93 -11.13
CA CYS A 267 2.92 17.93 -11.41
C CYS A 267 3.33 19.07 -12.35
N THR A 268 2.46 19.50 -13.24
CA THR A 268 2.70 20.58 -14.17
C THR A 268 2.55 21.95 -13.50
N THR A 269 1.47 22.16 -12.74
CA THR A 269 1.18 23.44 -12.07
C THR A 269 1.93 23.60 -10.76
N LYS A 270 2.19 22.51 -10.04
CA LYS A 270 2.81 22.48 -8.71
C LYS A 270 2.05 23.32 -7.68
N ASP A 271 0.73 23.42 -7.85
CA ASP A 271 -0.11 24.32 -7.05
C ASP A 271 -0.09 24.03 -5.55
N LYS A 272 0.08 22.76 -5.17
CA LYS A 272 0.10 22.35 -3.76
C LYS A 272 1.49 22.41 -3.11
N ASP A 273 2.55 22.58 -3.90
CA ASP A 273 3.92 22.47 -3.39
C ASP A 273 4.23 23.51 -2.30
N LYS A 274 3.80 24.75 -2.48
CA LYS A 274 4.05 25.82 -1.52
C LYS A 274 3.45 25.50 -0.14
N ALA A 275 2.22 25.01 -0.11
CA ALA A 275 1.54 24.62 1.14
C ALA A 275 2.19 23.39 1.77
N LYS A 276 2.61 22.42 0.96
CA LYS A 276 3.26 21.19 1.44
C LYS A 276 4.62 21.46 2.08
N VAL A 277 5.35 22.45 1.60
CA VAL A 277 6.67 22.82 2.12
C VAL A 277 6.58 24.18 2.83
N GLU A 278 5.56 24.36 3.64
CA GLU A 278 5.28 25.59 4.37
C GLU A 278 6.45 25.98 5.26
N ILE A 279 6.89 27.24 5.15
CA ILE A 279 7.99 27.81 5.92
C ILE A 279 7.42 28.67 7.03
N ARG A 280 8.09 28.67 8.20
CA ARG A 280 7.70 29.49 9.33
C ARG A 280 7.71 30.96 8.96
N LYS A 281 6.66 31.66 9.39
CA LYS A 281 6.55 33.12 9.28
C LYS A 281 7.27 33.76 10.47
N LEU A 282 8.50 34.20 10.22
CA LEU A 282 9.35 34.86 11.20
C LEU A 282 9.57 36.30 10.77
N ASN A 283 9.94 37.17 11.72
CA ASN A 283 10.34 38.56 11.44
C ASN A 283 11.53 38.59 10.52
N ASP A 284 12.45 37.65 10.66
CA ASP A 284 13.60 37.44 9.79
C ASP A 284 13.44 36.08 9.12
N PRO A 285 12.81 36.03 7.89
CA PRO A 285 12.51 34.75 7.25
C PRO A 285 13.78 34.00 6.85
N PRO A 286 13.77 32.66 6.85
CA PRO A 286 14.89 31.86 6.44
C PRO A 286 15.30 32.16 4.98
N LYS A 287 16.59 32.16 4.72
CA LYS A 287 17.12 32.31 3.35
C LYS A 287 16.85 31.04 2.53
N ALA A 288 16.79 31.20 1.22
CA ALA A 288 16.57 30.09 0.30
C ALA A 288 17.57 28.93 0.50
N GLU A 289 18.82 29.24 0.81
CA GLU A 289 19.83 28.23 1.11
C GLU A 289 19.52 27.44 2.37
N ALA A 290 19.08 28.10 3.45
CA ALA A 290 18.69 27.43 4.69
C ALA A 290 17.49 26.50 4.47
N ILE A 291 16.55 26.92 3.63
CA ILE A 291 15.38 26.09 3.28
C ILE A 291 15.85 24.85 2.50
N ARG A 292 16.70 25.00 1.51
CA ARG A 292 17.24 23.86 0.73
C ARG A 292 18.01 22.89 1.61
N ASP A 293 18.83 23.41 2.52
CA ASP A 293 19.61 22.58 3.46
C ASP A 293 18.67 21.78 4.40
N MET A 294 17.59 22.42 4.86
CA MET A 294 16.63 21.74 5.75
C MET A 294 15.82 20.68 4.99
N VAL A 295 15.45 20.92 3.74
CA VAL A 295 14.79 19.89 2.91
C VAL A 295 15.73 18.70 2.71
N ARG A 296 17.00 18.95 2.45
CA ARG A 296 18.01 17.88 2.33
C ARG A 296 18.14 17.08 3.62
N TYR A 297 18.21 17.79 4.74
CA TYR A 297 18.23 17.14 6.07
C TYR A 297 16.98 16.28 6.29
N ALA A 298 15.81 16.82 5.96
CA ALA A 298 14.55 16.10 6.11
C ALA A 298 14.52 14.78 5.31
N ARG A 299 14.95 14.85 4.06
CA ARG A 299 15.04 13.65 3.20
C ARG A 299 16.02 12.63 3.77
N ASN A 300 17.13 13.07 4.30
CA ASN A 300 18.13 12.21 4.92
C ASN A 300 17.62 11.53 6.20
N VAL A 301 16.94 12.26 7.06
CA VAL A 301 16.43 11.70 8.31
C VAL A 301 15.28 10.71 8.06
N ILE A 302 14.48 10.94 7.04
CA ILE A 302 13.44 10.00 6.61
C ILE A 302 14.07 8.66 6.20
N GLU A 303 15.13 8.69 5.40
CA GLU A 303 15.87 7.49 5.00
C GLU A 303 16.58 6.83 6.18
N GLU A 304 17.18 7.60 7.06
CA GLU A 304 17.80 7.10 8.29
C GLU A 304 16.77 6.37 9.15
N PHE A 305 15.58 6.95 9.34
CA PHE A 305 14.52 6.34 10.13
C PHE A 305 14.05 5.03 9.50
N ARG A 306 13.90 5.00 8.17
CA ARG A 306 13.49 3.79 7.44
C ARG A 306 14.45 2.63 7.72
N ARG A 307 15.74 2.88 7.72
CA ARG A 307 16.78 1.88 8.03
C ARG A 307 16.76 1.51 9.52
N ALA A 308 16.65 2.52 10.38
CA ALA A 308 16.69 2.34 11.84
C ALA A 308 15.53 1.48 12.36
N LYS A 309 14.37 1.47 11.69
CA LYS A 309 13.20 0.65 12.06
C LYS A 309 13.53 -0.83 12.20
N HIS A 310 14.53 -1.33 11.48
CA HIS A 310 14.87 -2.75 11.45
C HIS A 310 15.73 -3.19 12.62
N TYR A 311 16.40 -2.28 13.32
CA TYR A 311 17.38 -2.67 14.35
C TYR A 311 17.36 -1.82 15.62
N LYS A 312 16.77 -0.62 15.61
CA LYS A 312 16.74 0.24 16.79
C LYS A 312 15.49 -0.01 17.64
N SER A 313 15.63 0.26 18.93
CA SER A 313 14.53 0.14 19.89
C SER A 313 13.47 1.22 19.68
N PRO A 314 12.22 1.00 20.13
CA PRO A 314 11.18 2.04 20.07
C PRO A 314 11.61 3.37 20.67
N SER A 315 12.29 3.36 21.82
CA SER A 315 12.79 4.57 22.48
C SER A 315 13.77 5.34 21.61
N GLU A 316 14.69 4.64 20.95
CA GLU A 316 15.66 5.24 20.02
C GLU A 316 14.99 5.80 18.78
N LEU A 317 13.98 5.09 18.25
CA LEU A 317 13.19 5.55 17.10
C LEU A 317 12.41 6.82 17.45
N LEU A 318 11.80 6.87 18.62
CA LEU A 318 11.08 8.06 19.08
C LEU A 318 12.01 9.26 19.24
N GLU A 319 13.21 9.03 19.75
CA GLU A 319 14.25 10.07 19.86
C GLU A 319 14.62 10.66 18.50
N ILE A 320 14.81 9.83 17.48
CA ILE A 320 15.07 10.30 16.10
C ILE A 320 13.93 11.20 15.62
N CYS A 321 12.67 10.81 15.87
CA CYS A 321 11.50 11.62 15.52
C CYS A 321 11.48 12.97 16.25
N GLU A 322 11.72 12.97 17.55
CA GLU A 322 11.68 14.19 18.36
C GLU A 322 12.81 15.16 18.01
N LEU A 323 14.04 14.68 17.87
CA LEU A 323 15.19 15.50 17.51
C LEU A 323 15.05 16.08 16.12
N SER A 324 14.57 15.30 15.16
CA SER A 324 14.36 15.77 13.78
C SER A 324 13.28 16.84 13.70
N GLN A 325 12.18 16.68 14.44
CA GLN A 325 11.11 17.68 14.51
C GLN A 325 11.61 18.98 15.13
N GLU A 326 12.38 18.91 16.22
CA GLU A 326 12.98 20.08 16.85
C GLU A 326 13.88 20.83 15.87
N LYS A 327 14.76 20.14 15.16
CA LYS A 327 15.65 20.76 14.19
C LYS A 327 14.88 21.39 13.02
N MET A 328 13.92 20.66 12.45
CA MET A 328 13.12 21.15 11.33
C MET A 328 12.20 22.30 11.71
N SER A 329 11.76 22.37 12.96
CA SER A 329 10.84 23.42 13.44
C SER A 329 11.45 24.82 13.42
N SER A 330 12.77 24.92 13.32
CA SER A 330 13.44 26.24 13.17
C SER A 330 13.17 26.89 11.80
N VAL A 331 12.80 26.09 10.81
CA VAL A 331 12.56 26.56 9.43
C VAL A 331 11.14 26.25 8.95
N PHE A 332 10.61 25.07 9.28
CA PHE A 332 9.34 24.56 8.78
C PHE A 332 8.17 24.80 9.74
N GLU A 333 7.01 25.09 9.16
CA GLU A 333 5.73 25.05 9.91
C GLU A 333 5.34 23.60 10.24
N ASP A 334 4.48 23.43 11.26
CA ASP A 334 3.98 22.12 11.65
C ASP A 334 3.19 21.43 10.53
N SER A 335 2.60 22.19 9.61
CA SER A 335 1.88 21.69 8.45
C SER A 335 2.77 21.19 7.31
N ASN A 336 4.10 21.44 7.40
CA ASN A 336 5.07 20.99 6.40
C ASN A 336 5.09 19.46 6.35
N VAL A 337 5.09 18.90 5.15
CA VAL A 337 4.98 17.44 4.95
C VAL A 337 6.13 16.65 5.56
N TYR A 338 7.31 17.22 5.67
CA TYR A 338 8.45 16.55 6.31
C TYR A 338 8.28 16.48 7.83
N MET A 339 7.72 17.54 8.43
CA MET A 339 7.30 17.51 9.83
C MET A 339 6.23 16.45 10.05
N LEU A 340 5.21 16.44 9.19
CA LEU A 340 4.11 15.48 9.26
C LEU A 340 4.60 14.04 9.12
N HIS A 341 5.57 13.80 8.24
CA HIS A 341 6.16 12.47 8.08
C HIS A 341 6.75 11.97 9.41
N MET A 342 7.55 12.79 10.08
CA MET A 342 8.17 12.39 11.33
C MET A 342 7.17 12.32 12.49
N MET A 343 6.13 13.15 12.47
CA MET A 343 5.02 13.05 13.42
C MET A 343 4.23 11.75 13.25
N TYR A 344 4.00 11.34 12.01
CA TYR A 344 3.32 10.07 11.69
C TYR A 344 4.14 8.88 12.19
N GLN A 345 5.45 8.90 11.98
CA GLN A 345 6.35 7.85 12.49
C GLN A 345 6.35 7.82 14.02
N ALA A 346 6.40 8.98 14.66
CA ALA A 346 6.33 9.10 16.11
C ALA A 346 5.02 8.55 16.66
N MET A 347 3.90 8.83 15.99
CA MET A 347 2.59 8.27 16.36
C MET A 347 2.61 6.75 16.31
N GLY A 348 3.19 6.17 15.26
CA GLY A 348 3.33 4.71 15.11
C GLY A 348 4.15 4.09 16.25
N VAL A 349 5.23 4.74 16.65
CA VAL A 349 6.05 4.30 17.79
C VAL A 349 5.25 4.38 19.10
N CYS A 350 4.53 5.48 19.32
CA CYS A 350 3.67 5.63 20.50
C CYS A 350 2.61 4.53 20.58
N LEU A 351 1.97 4.21 19.45
CA LEU A 351 0.98 3.11 19.39
C LEU A 351 1.62 1.77 19.75
N TYR A 352 2.79 1.50 19.24
CA TYR A 352 3.52 0.28 19.55
C TYR A 352 3.88 0.18 21.04
N MET A 353 4.30 1.31 21.64
CA MET A 353 4.64 1.39 23.05
C MET A 353 3.42 1.51 23.97
N GLN A 354 2.21 1.52 23.40
CA GLN A 354 0.95 1.73 24.14
C GLN A 354 0.88 3.07 24.88
N ASP A 355 1.61 4.07 24.39
CA ASP A 355 1.47 5.46 24.82
C ASP A 355 0.31 6.10 24.05
N TRP A 356 -0.91 5.83 24.51
CA TRP A 356 -2.14 6.25 23.83
C TRP A 356 -2.31 7.76 23.78
N GLU A 357 -1.95 8.44 24.87
CA GLU A 357 -2.04 9.90 24.94
C GLU A 357 -1.02 10.56 23.99
N GLY A 358 0.20 10.03 23.93
CA GLY A 358 1.22 10.50 22.98
C GLY A 358 0.77 10.32 21.53
N ALA A 359 0.22 9.15 21.21
CA ALA A 359 -0.32 8.87 19.89
C ALA A 359 -1.45 9.83 19.53
N LEU A 360 -2.36 10.09 20.47
CA LEU A 360 -3.48 11.02 20.29
C LEU A 360 -2.98 12.45 20.00
N ARG A 361 -1.99 12.93 20.73
CA ARG A 361 -1.42 14.26 20.50
C ARG A 361 -0.86 14.42 19.09
N TYR A 362 -0.13 13.41 18.60
CA TYR A 362 0.39 13.42 17.22
C TYR A 362 -0.74 13.39 16.19
N GLY A 363 -1.71 12.51 16.35
CA GLY A 363 -2.85 12.43 15.46
C GLY A 363 -3.63 13.73 15.35
N GLN A 364 -3.84 14.42 16.48
CA GLN A 364 -4.51 15.72 16.50
C GLN A 364 -3.75 16.78 15.71
N LYS A 365 -2.42 16.73 15.70
CA LYS A 365 -1.59 17.65 14.92
C LYS A 365 -1.60 17.32 13.43
N ILE A 366 -1.69 16.05 13.09
CA ILE A 366 -1.58 15.54 11.72
C ILE A 366 -2.86 15.74 10.90
N ILE A 367 -4.03 15.58 11.53
CA ILE A 367 -5.29 15.39 10.77
C ILE A 367 -5.69 16.59 9.90
N LYS A 368 -5.56 17.82 10.38
CA LYS A 368 -5.91 19.01 9.58
C LYS A 368 -4.98 19.19 8.39
N PRO A 369 -3.64 19.19 8.57
CA PRO A 369 -2.73 19.24 7.43
C PRO A 369 -2.94 18.11 6.43
N TYR A 370 -3.18 16.88 6.89
CA TYR A 370 -3.46 15.74 6.01
C TYR A 370 -4.70 16.01 5.15
N SER A 371 -5.78 16.51 5.74
CA SER A 371 -7.01 16.82 5.02
C SER A 371 -6.78 17.90 3.96
N LYS A 372 -5.83 18.80 4.17
CA LYS A 372 -5.47 19.86 3.23
C LYS A 372 -4.57 19.36 2.09
N HIS A 373 -3.58 18.51 2.41
CA HIS A 373 -2.56 18.08 1.46
C HIS A 373 -2.99 16.94 0.56
N TYR A 374 -3.78 16.01 1.07
CA TYR A 374 -4.24 14.85 0.30
C TYR A 374 -5.46 15.19 -0.56
N PRO A 375 -5.64 14.46 -1.68
CA PRO A 375 -6.86 14.59 -2.46
C PRO A 375 -8.12 14.22 -1.65
N LEU A 376 -9.27 14.64 -2.14
CA LEU A 376 -10.56 14.28 -1.57
C LEU A 376 -10.73 12.75 -1.59
N TYR A 377 -11.33 12.17 -0.56
CA TYR A 377 -11.55 10.72 -0.37
C TYR A 377 -10.26 9.89 -0.21
N SER A 378 -9.20 10.50 0.30
CA SER A 378 -7.94 9.82 0.57
C SER A 378 -8.05 8.79 1.70
N LEU A 379 -7.52 7.59 1.49
CA LEU A 379 -7.42 6.56 2.54
C LEU A 379 -6.47 6.97 3.66
N ASN A 380 -5.47 7.80 3.37
CA ASN A 380 -4.56 8.31 4.41
C ASN A 380 -5.30 9.19 5.39
N VAL A 381 -6.23 10.02 4.90
CA VAL A 381 -7.08 10.86 5.75
C VAL A 381 -8.09 10.00 6.52
N ALA A 382 -8.76 9.09 5.84
CA ALA A 382 -9.73 8.17 6.47
C ALA A 382 -9.09 7.36 7.60
N SER A 383 -7.93 6.75 7.33
CA SER A 383 -7.22 5.95 8.33
C SER A 383 -6.78 6.77 9.54
N MET A 384 -6.41 8.02 9.34
CA MET A 384 -6.04 8.92 10.43
C MET A 384 -7.26 9.27 11.29
N TRP A 385 -8.41 9.58 10.69
CA TRP A 385 -9.65 9.78 11.44
C TRP A 385 -10.03 8.53 12.23
N LEU A 386 -9.85 7.36 11.63
CA LEU A 386 -10.14 6.08 12.27
C LEU A 386 -9.24 5.83 13.48
N LYS A 387 -7.93 6.03 13.34
CA LYS A 387 -6.97 5.90 14.45
C LYS A 387 -7.29 6.88 15.58
N LEU A 388 -7.57 8.14 15.23
CA LEU A 388 -7.98 9.16 16.20
C LEU A 388 -9.26 8.76 16.92
N GLY A 389 -10.27 8.33 16.17
CA GLY A 389 -11.55 7.92 16.73
C GLY A 389 -11.41 6.78 17.72
N ARG A 390 -10.62 5.77 17.37
CA ARG A 390 -10.34 4.62 18.24
C ARG A 390 -9.54 5.00 19.47
N LEU A 391 -8.58 5.92 19.35
CA LEU A 391 -7.84 6.46 20.48
C LEU A 391 -8.76 7.25 21.42
N TYR A 392 -9.60 8.12 20.89
CA TYR A 392 -10.58 8.86 21.69
C TYR A 392 -11.52 7.92 22.46
N MET A 393 -12.05 6.90 21.78
CA MET A 393 -12.94 5.91 22.41
C MET A 393 -12.23 5.15 23.53
N GLY A 394 -11.00 4.72 23.30
CA GLY A 394 -10.18 4.01 24.30
C GLY A 394 -9.83 4.85 25.50
N LEU A 395 -9.74 6.16 25.33
CA LEU A 395 -9.47 7.13 26.42
C LEU A 395 -10.77 7.72 26.99
N GLU A 396 -11.90 7.16 26.62
CA GLU A 396 -13.25 7.56 27.08
C GLU A 396 -13.71 8.96 26.66
N HIS A 397 -13.12 9.52 25.60
CA HIS A 397 -13.58 10.75 24.95
C HIS A 397 -14.62 10.41 23.88
N LYS A 398 -15.79 9.94 24.31
CA LYS A 398 -16.82 9.34 23.41
C LYS A 398 -17.34 10.29 22.34
N ALA A 399 -17.62 11.55 22.69
CA ALA A 399 -18.15 12.51 21.70
C ALA A 399 -17.15 12.81 20.59
N ALA A 400 -15.88 13.05 20.94
CA ALA A 400 -14.81 13.29 19.98
C ALA A 400 -14.53 12.04 19.15
N GLY A 401 -14.55 10.86 19.78
CA GLY A 401 -14.35 9.58 19.12
C GLY A 401 -15.43 9.29 18.09
N GLU A 402 -16.69 9.44 18.45
CA GLU A 402 -17.81 9.24 17.53
C GLU A 402 -17.73 10.18 16.33
N LYS A 403 -17.41 11.44 16.57
CA LYS A 403 -17.24 12.43 15.50
C LYS A 403 -16.13 12.04 14.52
N ALA A 404 -14.98 11.60 15.05
CA ALA A 404 -13.84 11.18 14.24
C ALA A 404 -14.17 9.91 13.42
N LEU A 405 -14.80 8.91 14.05
CA LEU A 405 -15.21 7.67 13.39
C LEU A 405 -16.22 7.94 12.27
N LYS A 406 -17.16 8.85 12.47
CA LYS A 406 -18.12 9.25 11.44
C LYS A 406 -17.45 9.93 10.26
N LYS A 407 -16.41 10.73 10.49
CA LYS A 407 -15.61 11.34 9.42
C LYS A 407 -14.85 10.28 8.60
N ALA A 408 -14.30 9.27 9.25
CA ALA A 408 -13.69 8.13 8.58
C ALA A 408 -14.71 7.39 7.70
N ILE A 409 -15.88 7.08 8.26
CA ILE A 409 -16.97 6.39 7.53
C ILE A 409 -17.40 7.19 6.29
N ALA A 410 -17.52 8.50 6.38
CA ALA A 410 -17.93 9.34 5.26
C ALA A 410 -16.98 9.20 4.05
N ILE A 411 -15.68 9.11 4.30
CA ILE A 411 -14.68 8.87 3.24
C ILE A 411 -14.77 7.41 2.77
N MET A 412 -14.85 6.48 3.69
CA MET A 412 -14.84 5.04 3.39
C MET A 412 -16.08 4.59 2.62
N GLU A 413 -17.22 5.23 2.81
CA GLU A 413 -18.43 4.93 2.03
C GLU A 413 -18.20 5.16 0.53
N VAL A 414 -17.39 6.14 0.17
CA VAL A 414 -16.99 6.39 -1.21
C VAL A 414 -15.87 5.43 -1.65
N ALA A 415 -14.83 5.29 -0.84
CA ALA A 415 -13.62 4.55 -1.20
C ALA A 415 -13.80 3.03 -1.14
N HIS A 416 -14.44 2.52 -0.08
CA HIS A 416 -14.65 1.08 0.14
C HIS A 416 -16.04 0.60 -0.31
N GLY A 417 -17.01 1.51 -0.39
CA GLY A 417 -18.41 1.19 -0.63
C GLY A 417 -19.19 0.99 0.67
N LYS A 418 -20.45 1.37 0.66
CA LYS A 418 -21.32 1.39 1.85
C LYS A 418 -21.48 0.04 2.54
N ASP A 419 -21.36 -1.05 1.79
CA ASP A 419 -21.57 -2.41 2.30
C ASP A 419 -20.28 -3.10 2.73
N HIS A 420 -19.13 -2.39 2.74
CA HIS A 420 -17.86 -2.98 3.12
C HIS A 420 -17.87 -3.38 4.60
N PRO A 421 -17.36 -4.58 4.95
CA PRO A 421 -17.33 -5.06 6.34
C PRO A 421 -16.63 -4.11 7.32
N TYR A 422 -15.60 -3.39 6.90
CA TYR A 422 -14.91 -2.42 7.76
C TYR A 422 -15.87 -1.33 8.26
N ILE A 423 -16.76 -0.88 7.40
CA ILE A 423 -17.75 0.17 7.77
C ILE A 423 -18.73 -0.37 8.80
N SER A 424 -19.23 -1.59 8.62
CA SER A 424 -20.12 -2.24 9.58
C SER A 424 -19.47 -2.38 10.95
N GLU A 425 -18.21 -2.79 10.99
CA GLU A 425 -17.43 -2.92 12.23
C GLU A 425 -17.28 -1.59 12.95
N ILE A 426 -16.96 -0.50 12.21
CA ILE A 426 -16.82 0.84 12.79
C ILE A 426 -18.15 1.33 13.35
N LYS A 427 -19.25 1.11 12.65
CA LYS A 427 -20.60 1.46 13.14
C LYS A 427 -20.93 0.73 14.44
N GLN A 428 -20.56 -0.53 14.55
CA GLN A 428 -20.71 -1.29 15.79
C GLN A 428 -19.85 -0.73 16.92
N GLU A 429 -18.64 -0.29 16.64
CA GLU A 429 -17.77 0.37 17.62
C GLU A 429 -18.42 1.64 18.19
N ILE A 430 -19.10 2.41 17.34
CA ILE A 430 -19.84 3.62 17.78
C ILE A 430 -21.01 3.24 18.68
N GLU A 431 -21.78 2.22 18.30
CA GLU A 431 -22.97 1.78 19.06
C GLU A 431 -22.63 1.11 20.39
N SER A 432 -21.48 0.42 20.47
CA SER A 432 -21.05 -0.32 21.68
C SER A 432 -20.58 0.57 22.82
N HIS A 433 -20.29 1.81 22.55
CA HIS A 433 -19.82 2.79 23.51
C HIS A 433 -20.90 3.86 23.76
#